data_fdf0adce860c4daf3f6e4e16b8bcb483
#
_entry.id   fdf0adce860c4daf3f6e4e16b8bcb483
#
_cell.length_a   1.000
_cell.length_b   1.000
_cell.length_c   1.000
_cell.angle_alpha   90.00
_cell.angle_beta   90.00
_cell.angle_gamma   90.00
#
_symmetry.space_group_name_H-M   'P 1'
#
loop_
_entity.id
_entity.type
_entity.pdbx_description
1 polymer ?
#
loop_
_entity_poly.entity_id
_entity_poly.type
_entity_poly.pdbx_seq_one_letter_code
_entity_poly.pdbx_strand_id
1 'polypeptide(L)'
;MYRKTVIVVLLATGLSIAGFTPFYSDYSKQAPWSWREKKIQNIVLEQVVSFQAYIKDTFLVVVQKDPDSQRIRQVFLKSRLLYKKFEWAAEYFAADLTERLNGPPVQEIENADLLDPAYARAIDPMGFQVIEESVYPQFDTSRKNELVSEVTNLVTNTDYLVSYFTDHPLADWRILDAAKLEVFRIIALGISGFDAQHSGSSINECAESLNSLQNILRWYVNKKDNPPLLQDITTAISYLHDNNDFDSFDRAFFITRFANKISAGIAQLERDLPGPKIRYNRMLNQEARTLFDSGAFNVNAFSPGPEYHVTDAKIVLGQKLFYDASLSGTGTRSCASCHNPRLAFTDGLAKQRDLHDTSKLILRNVPTLLDAALQSNYFYDMRALTLEDQVKDVVANPHEMDGSMEGIIKYVSADTSYH
;
A
#
# COMPACT_ATOMS: atom_id res chain seq x y z
N MET A 1 36.51 63.15 -2.06
CA MET A 1 35.83 64.05 -1.13
C MET A 1 34.44 64.33 -1.63
N TYR A 2 33.46 63.94 -0.94
CA TYR A 2 32.00 64.09 -0.90
C TYR A 2 31.25 62.77 -0.85
N ARG A 3 30.94 62.31 0.38
CA ARG A 3 29.91 61.29 0.69
C ARG A 3 28.55 61.94 0.47
N LYS A 4 27.71 61.36 -0.37
CA LYS A 4 26.28 61.66 -0.40
C LYS A 4 25.54 60.57 0.33
N THR A 5 25.03 60.93 1.49
CA THR A 5 24.08 60.16 2.29
C THR A 5 22.73 60.23 1.61
N VAL A 6 22.17 59.05 1.19
CA VAL A 6 20.81 58.97 0.70
C VAL A 6 19.94 58.54 1.89
N ILE A 7 19.09 59.46 2.33
CA ILE A 7 18.03 59.21 3.32
C ILE A 7 16.83 58.62 2.55
N VAL A 8 16.51 57.37 2.83
CA VAL A 8 15.26 56.75 2.35
C VAL A 8 14.18 57.03 3.39
N VAL A 9 13.23 57.88 3.04
CA VAL A 9 12.02 58.15 3.82
C VAL A 9 11.03 56.99 3.55
N LEU A 10 10.82 56.10 4.52
CA LEU A 10 9.75 55.12 4.53
C LEU A 10 8.44 55.82 4.93
N LEU A 11 7.59 56.07 3.96
CA LEU A 11 6.17 56.40 4.18
C LEU A 11 5.42 55.14 4.64
N ALA A 12 5.09 55.11 5.92
CA ALA A 12 4.21 54.13 6.51
C ALA A 12 2.77 54.45 6.10
N THR A 13 2.28 53.80 5.04
CA THR A 13 0.86 53.70 4.78
C THR A 13 0.34 52.47 5.54
N GLY A 14 -0.45 52.74 6.58
CA GLY A 14 -1.15 51.70 7.34
C GLY A 14 -2.17 50.97 6.47
N LEU A 15 -1.82 49.81 6.00
CA LEU A 15 -2.72 48.77 5.61
C LEU A 15 -2.69 47.71 6.70
N SER A 16 -3.78 47.70 7.49
CA SER A 16 -4.09 46.62 8.42
C SER A 16 -4.19 45.31 7.66
N ILE A 17 -3.09 44.55 7.64
CA ILE A 17 -3.11 43.15 7.26
C ILE A 17 -3.76 42.41 8.43
N ALA A 18 -5.08 42.27 8.36
CA ALA A 18 -5.80 41.34 9.21
C ALA A 18 -5.20 39.94 9.03
N GLY A 19 -4.57 39.50 10.07
CA GLY A 19 -4.12 38.19 10.44
C GLY A 19 -4.24 37.04 9.45
N PHE A 20 -3.24 36.84 8.57
CA PHE A 20 -2.78 35.50 8.27
C PHE A 20 -1.79 35.11 9.38
N THR A 21 -2.33 34.74 10.54
CA THR A 21 -1.56 33.87 11.41
C THR A 21 -1.46 32.54 10.66
N PRO A 22 -0.25 32.08 10.26
CA PRO A 22 -0.14 30.72 9.78
C PRO A 22 -0.65 29.84 10.92
N PHE A 23 -1.61 28.98 10.63
CA PHE A 23 -1.95 27.85 11.46
C PHE A 23 -0.78 26.87 11.50
N TYR A 24 0.38 27.33 11.88
CA TYR A 24 1.38 26.51 12.53
C TYR A 24 0.88 26.35 13.95
N SER A 25 -0.07 25.42 14.11
CA SER A 25 -0.36 24.90 15.43
C SER A 25 0.97 24.42 15.99
N ASP A 26 1.27 24.86 17.16
CA ASP A 26 2.46 24.59 17.94
C ASP A 26 2.66 23.07 18.12
N TYR A 27 3.17 22.39 17.09
CA TYR A 27 3.60 20.99 17.14
C TYR A 27 4.78 20.80 18.10
N SER A 28 5.38 21.91 18.58
CA SER A 28 6.48 21.90 19.54
C SER A 28 6.06 21.60 20.98
N LYS A 29 4.75 21.62 21.29
CA LYS A 29 4.21 21.13 22.57
C LYS A 29 3.48 19.83 22.35
N GLN A 30 4.19 18.80 21.87
CA GLN A 30 3.69 17.43 22.03
C GLN A 30 3.44 17.21 23.53
N ALA A 31 2.21 16.84 23.88
CA ALA A 31 1.93 16.35 25.22
C ALA A 31 2.97 15.28 25.57
N PRO A 32 3.50 15.27 26.80
CA PRO A 32 4.48 14.27 27.16
C PRO A 32 3.94 12.88 26.83
N TRP A 33 4.76 12.04 26.19
CA TRP A 33 4.38 10.72 25.77
C TRP A 33 3.68 9.96 26.87
N SER A 34 2.57 9.32 26.54
CA SER A 34 1.91 8.46 27.48
C SER A 34 2.84 7.32 27.89
N TRP A 35 2.71 6.82 29.11
CA TRP A 35 3.50 5.66 29.56
C TRP A 35 3.30 4.45 28.62
N ARG A 36 2.11 4.37 27.98
CA ARG A 36 1.74 3.30 27.05
C ARG A 36 2.54 3.41 25.76
N GLU A 37 2.63 4.60 25.17
CA GLU A 37 3.42 4.86 23.96
C GLU A 37 4.88 4.46 24.17
N LYS A 38 5.47 4.89 25.29
CA LYS A 38 6.85 4.50 25.66
C LYS A 38 6.99 2.99 25.83
N LYS A 39 6.01 2.34 26.47
CA LYS A 39 6.05 0.89 26.69
C LYS A 39 6.00 0.12 25.37
N ILE A 40 5.13 0.52 24.44
CA ILE A 40 5.00 -0.13 23.15
C ILE A 40 6.23 0.14 22.27
N GLN A 41 6.76 1.36 22.28
CA GLN A 41 7.99 1.69 21.58
C GLN A 41 9.17 0.82 22.08
N ASN A 42 9.31 0.64 23.36
CA ASN A 42 10.34 -0.25 23.90
C ASN A 42 10.15 -1.71 23.46
N ILE A 43 8.91 -2.21 23.41
CA ILE A 43 8.59 -3.55 22.89
C ILE A 43 9.04 -3.67 21.43
N VAL A 44 8.70 -2.70 20.58
CA VAL A 44 9.10 -2.69 19.17
C VAL A 44 10.62 -2.66 19.04
N LEU A 45 11.29 -1.76 19.77
CA LEU A 45 12.75 -1.64 19.74
C LEU A 45 13.45 -2.93 20.19
N GLU A 46 12.99 -3.57 21.27
CA GLU A 46 13.50 -4.87 21.73
C GLU A 46 13.36 -5.96 20.65
N GLN A 47 12.23 -5.97 19.93
CA GLN A 47 11.98 -6.93 18.84
C GLN A 47 12.90 -6.69 17.65
N VAL A 48 13.08 -5.42 17.23
CA VAL A 48 13.99 -5.05 16.14
C VAL A 48 15.44 -5.40 16.49
N VAL A 49 15.90 -5.08 17.70
CA VAL A 49 17.26 -5.43 18.18
C VAL A 49 17.45 -6.95 18.24
N SER A 50 16.45 -7.70 18.70
CA SER A 50 16.52 -9.18 18.71
C SER A 50 16.58 -9.77 17.30
N PHE A 51 15.83 -9.20 16.36
CA PHE A 51 15.90 -9.55 14.94
C PHE A 51 17.29 -9.26 14.37
N GLN A 52 17.80 -8.05 14.59
CA GLN A 52 19.14 -7.63 14.16
C GLN A 52 20.22 -8.60 14.62
N ALA A 53 20.24 -8.91 15.91
CA ALA A 53 21.19 -9.85 16.47
C ALA A 53 21.08 -11.24 15.81
N TYR A 54 19.86 -11.72 15.56
CA TYR A 54 19.64 -12.99 14.90
C TYR A 54 20.14 -13.00 13.46
N ILE A 55 19.82 -11.96 12.67
CA ILE A 55 20.28 -11.86 11.28
C ILE A 55 21.81 -11.80 11.22
N LYS A 56 22.43 -10.97 12.06
CA LYS A 56 23.88 -10.76 12.09
C LYS A 56 24.66 -11.97 12.61
N ASP A 57 24.27 -12.50 13.77
CA ASP A 57 25.07 -13.46 14.51
C ASP A 57 24.72 -14.92 14.16
N THR A 58 23.57 -15.13 13.49
CA THR A 58 23.12 -16.47 13.12
C THR A 58 22.90 -16.62 11.61
N PHE A 59 21.99 -15.84 11.02
CA PHE A 59 21.64 -16.06 9.62
C PHE A 59 22.83 -15.78 8.69
N LEU A 60 23.47 -14.63 8.82
CA LEU A 60 24.62 -14.26 8.01
C LEU A 60 25.77 -15.26 8.18
N VAL A 61 26.03 -15.71 9.39
CA VAL A 61 27.08 -16.70 9.67
C VAL A 61 26.78 -18.04 9.00
N VAL A 62 25.51 -18.49 9.05
CA VAL A 62 25.10 -19.76 8.41
C VAL A 62 25.25 -19.66 6.89
N VAL A 63 24.73 -18.62 6.22
CA VAL A 63 24.83 -18.50 4.76
C VAL A 63 26.26 -18.35 4.26
N GLN A 64 27.17 -17.79 5.07
CA GLN A 64 28.58 -17.66 4.71
C GLN A 64 29.35 -18.98 4.84
N LYS A 65 29.09 -19.74 5.89
CA LYS A 65 29.96 -20.86 6.32
C LYS A 65 29.35 -22.23 6.10
N ASP A 66 28.02 -22.34 6.13
CA ASP A 66 27.34 -23.63 6.09
C ASP A 66 26.85 -23.94 4.67
N PRO A 67 27.20 -25.07 4.06
CA PRO A 67 26.65 -25.50 2.78
C PRO A 67 25.31 -26.24 2.91
N ASP A 68 24.83 -26.51 4.14
CA ASP A 68 23.61 -27.27 4.36
C ASP A 68 22.36 -26.44 4.05
N SER A 69 21.68 -26.79 2.98
CA SER A 69 20.45 -26.14 2.54
C SER A 69 19.32 -26.23 3.57
N GLN A 70 19.23 -27.31 4.34
CA GLN A 70 18.22 -27.47 5.38
C GLN A 70 18.48 -26.47 6.53
N ARG A 71 19.73 -26.29 6.91
CA ARG A 71 20.10 -25.30 7.91
C ARG A 71 19.80 -23.87 7.47
N ILE A 72 20.09 -23.54 6.20
CA ILE A 72 19.78 -22.24 5.62
C ILE A 72 18.27 -21.99 5.66
N ARG A 73 17.44 -22.97 5.28
CA ARG A 73 15.96 -22.86 5.37
C ARG A 73 15.47 -22.62 6.79
N GLN A 74 16.02 -23.34 7.76
CA GLN A 74 15.62 -23.17 9.17
C GLN A 74 15.91 -21.75 9.68
N VAL A 75 17.09 -21.20 9.38
CA VAL A 75 17.43 -19.84 9.82
C VAL A 75 16.62 -18.79 9.04
N PHE A 76 16.33 -19.01 7.77
CA PHE A 76 15.42 -18.17 6.99
C PHE A 76 14.03 -18.12 7.62
N LEU A 77 13.37 -19.26 7.81
CA LEU A 77 12.02 -19.32 8.39
C LEU A 77 11.99 -18.68 9.79
N LYS A 78 13.01 -18.90 10.60
CA LYS A 78 13.10 -18.26 11.91
C LYS A 78 13.26 -16.75 11.81
N SER A 79 14.02 -16.25 10.84
CA SER A 79 14.16 -14.81 10.62
C SER A 79 12.85 -14.16 10.19
N ARG A 80 12.07 -14.82 9.34
CA ARG A 80 10.73 -14.40 8.95
C ARG A 80 9.81 -14.23 10.17
N LEU A 81 9.76 -15.25 11.04
CA LEU A 81 8.95 -15.16 12.27
C LEU A 81 9.41 -14.05 13.22
N LEU A 82 10.71 -13.75 13.27
CA LEU A 82 11.21 -12.63 14.08
C LEU A 82 10.82 -11.28 13.46
N TYR A 83 10.84 -11.16 12.13
CA TYR A 83 10.38 -9.98 11.42
C TYR A 83 8.88 -9.71 11.69
N LYS A 84 8.03 -10.73 11.63
CA LYS A 84 6.58 -10.62 11.88
C LYS A 84 6.22 -10.07 13.28
N LYS A 85 7.16 -10.07 14.23
CA LYS A 85 6.93 -9.49 15.56
C LYS A 85 6.79 -7.97 15.55
N PHE A 86 7.48 -7.29 14.63
CA PHE A 86 7.47 -5.83 14.55
C PHE A 86 7.02 -5.30 13.17
N GLU A 87 6.68 -6.18 12.24
CA GLU A 87 6.24 -5.82 10.88
C GLU A 87 5.14 -4.76 10.89
N TRP A 88 4.10 -4.91 11.71
CA TRP A 88 3.02 -3.93 11.85
C TRP A 88 3.51 -2.51 12.12
N ALA A 89 4.56 -2.36 12.90
CA ALA A 89 5.14 -1.05 13.21
C ALA A 89 6.06 -0.58 12.08
N ALA A 90 6.93 -1.46 11.58
CA ALA A 90 7.89 -1.13 10.54
C ALA A 90 7.19 -0.70 9.24
N GLU A 91 6.23 -1.47 8.77
CA GLU A 91 5.43 -1.19 7.56
C GLU A 91 4.63 0.12 7.62
N TYR A 92 4.17 0.49 8.82
CA TYR A 92 3.40 1.71 8.98
C TYR A 92 4.26 2.95 9.22
N PHE A 93 5.31 2.82 10.02
CA PHE A 93 6.10 3.97 10.48
C PHE A 93 7.37 4.21 9.65
N ALA A 94 7.91 3.17 9.03
CA ALA A 94 9.18 3.18 8.31
C ALA A 94 9.09 2.41 6.98
N ALA A 95 8.05 2.67 6.18
CA ALA A 95 7.73 1.95 4.94
C ALA A 95 8.93 1.82 3.98
N ASP A 96 9.67 2.91 3.74
CA ASP A 96 10.84 2.90 2.85
C ASP A 96 11.97 1.96 3.33
N LEU A 97 12.08 1.76 4.66
CA LEU A 97 13.07 0.84 5.23
C LEU A 97 12.56 -0.62 5.15
N THR A 98 11.25 -0.82 5.32
CA THR A 98 10.66 -2.16 5.21
C THR A 98 10.63 -2.67 3.79
N GLU A 99 10.46 -1.82 2.79
CA GLU A 99 10.62 -2.18 1.39
C GLU A 99 11.99 -2.82 1.12
N ARG A 100 13.04 -2.33 1.75
CA ARG A 100 14.41 -2.90 1.64
C ARG A 100 14.60 -4.19 2.42
N LEU A 101 13.72 -4.52 3.37
CA LEU A 101 13.77 -5.76 4.15
C LEU A 101 12.90 -6.86 3.56
N ASN A 102 11.70 -6.51 3.11
CA ASN A 102 10.69 -7.44 2.60
C ASN A 102 10.29 -7.13 1.16
N GLY A 103 11.12 -6.43 0.43
CA GLY A 103 10.91 -5.76 -0.84
C GLY A 103 10.24 -6.55 -1.95
N PRO A 104 10.10 -5.95 -3.13
CA PRO A 104 9.38 -6.58 -4.22
C PRO A 104 10.11 -7.84 -4.69
N PRO A 105 9.36 -8.90 -5.08
CA PRO A 105 9.95 -10.11 -5.69
C PRO A 105 10.38 -9.88 -7.14
N VAL A 106 9.83 -8.86 -7.79
CA VAL A 106 10.11 -8.46 -9.18
C VAL A 106 10.41 -6.97 -9.22
N GLN A 107 11.09 -6.52 -10.29
CA GLN A 107 11.37 -5.10 -10.47
C GLN A 107 10.07 -4.29 -10.52
N GLU A 108 9.98 -3.26 -9.72
CA GLU A 108 8.86 -2.31 -9.67
C GLU A 108 9.28 -0.94 -10.16
N ILE A 109 8.31 -0.14 -10.61
CA ILE A 109 8.53 1.26 -10.96
C ILE A 109 7.76 2.13 -9.96
N GLU A 110 8.50 2.93 -9.23
CA GLU A 110 7.95 3.92 -8.32
C GLU A 110 7.97 5.31 -8.97
N ASN A 111 6.84 5.98 -8.98
CA ASN A 111 6.73 7.34 -9.45
C ASN A 111 6.79 8.29 -8.25
N ALA A 112 7.90 8.95 -8.06
CA ALA A 112 8.09 9.92 -6.98
C ALA A 112 7.28 11.20 -7.20
N ASP A 113 6.94 11.54 -8.46
CA ASP A 113 6.11 12.67 -8.82
C ASP A 113 5.06 12.24 -9.85
N LEU A 114 3.77 12.36 -9.50
CA LEU A 114 2.65 12.03 -10.40
C LEU A 114 2.53 12.98 -11.60
N LEU A 115 3.19 14.13 -11.57
CA LEU A 115 3.14 15.13 -12.63
C LEU A 115 4.34 15.07 -13.56
N ASP A 116 5.42 14.38 -13.17
CA ASP A 116 6.64 14.25 -13.97
C ASP A 116 7.15 12.81 -14.01
N PRO A 117 6.85 12.08 -15.11
CA PRO A 117 7.32 10.70 -15.29
C PRO A 117 8.86 10.54 -15.31
N ALA A 118 9.60 11.64 -15.52
CA ALA A 118 11.07 11.60 -15.47
C ALA A 118 11.61 11.29 -14.08
N TYR A 119 10.81 11.41 -13.04
CA TYR A 119 11.17 11.02 -11.67
C TYR A 119 10.77 9.59 -11.30
N ALA A 120 10.32 8.80 -12.27
CA ALA A 120 10.11 7.37 -12.06
C ALA A 120 11.46 6.67 -11.82
N ARG A 121 11.54 5.86 -10.78
CA ARG A 121 12.70 5.01 -10.50
C ARG A 121 12.32 3.54 -10.53
N ALA A 122 13.22 2.71 -11.03
CA ALA A 122 13.10 1.28 -10.90
C ALA A 122 13.61 0.84 -9.52
N ILE A 123 12.82 0.03 -8.83
CA ILE A 123 13.21 -0.65 -7.60
C ILE A 123 13.50 -2.09 -7.95
N ASP A 124 14.74 -2.50 -7.73
CA ASP A 124 15.15 -3.88 -7.99
C ASP A 124 14.61 -4.82 -6.91
N PRO A 125 14.38 -6.10 -7.23
CA PRO A 125 14.03 -7.11 -6.25
C PRO A 125 15.05 -7.16 -5.11
N MET A 126 14.58 -7.25 -3.86
CA MET A 126 15.47 -7.23 -2.70
C MET A 126 14.84 -7.88 -1.45
N GLY A 127 15.67 -8.07 -0.43
CA GLY A 127 15.24 -8.49 0.89
C GLY A 127 14.75 -9.93 0.96
N PHE A 128 13.78 -10.18 1.83
CA PHE A 128 13.27 -11.52 2.09
C PHE A 128 12.69 -12.23 0.88
N GLN A 129 12.10 -11.51 -0.08
CA GLN A 129 11.52 -12.10 -1.28
C GLN A 129 12.62 -12.73 -2.16
N VAL A 130 13.73 -12.03 -2.38
CA VAL A 130 14.89 -12.53 -3.15
C VAL A 130 15.61 -13.65 -2.39
N ILE A 131 15.73 -13.53 -1.08
CA ILE A 131 16.30 -14.58 -0.24
C ILE A 131 15.46 -15.86 -0.35
N GLU A 132 14.13 -15.75 -0.31
CA GLU A 132 13.24 -16.90 -0.44
C GLU A 132 13.43 -17.64 -1.76
N GLU A 133 13.47 -16.92 -2.88
CA GLU A 133 13.75 -17.51 -4.21
C GLU A 133 15.09 -18.25 -4.28
N SER A 134 16.10 -17.75 -3.57
CA SER A 134 17.41 -18.38 -3.52
C SER A 134 17.43 -19.68 -2.69
N VAL A 135 16.49 -19.83 -1.77
CA VAL A 135 16.43 -20.94 -0.79
C VAL A 135 15.39 -21.99 -1.16
N TYR A 136 14.34 -21.61 -1.92
CA TYR A 136 13.22 -22.44 -2.30
C TYR A 136 12.99 -22.43 -3.84
N PRO A 137 12.39 -23.52 -4.44
CA PRO A 137 12.12 -24.82 -3.80
C PRO A 137 13.37 -25.65 -3.54
N GLN A 138 14.49 -25.28 -4.17
CA GLN A 138 15.81 -25.90 -3.99
C GLN A 138 16.85 -24.80 -3.83
N PHE A 139 17.76 -24.98 -2.86
CA PHE A 139 18.86 -24.05 -2.67
C PHE A 139 19.76 -24.02 -3.90
N ASP A 140 19.85 -22.87 -4.56
CA ASP A 140 20.74 -22.64 -5.68
C ASP A 140 22.13 -22.19 -5.18
N THR A 141 23.08 -23.13 -5.18
CA THR A 141 24.45 -22.86 -4.73
C THR A 141 25.19 -21.86 -5.63
N SER A 142 24.77 -21.66 -6.89
CA SER A 142 25.35 -20.67 -7.80
C SER A 142 25.01 -19.24 -7.36
N ARG A 143 23.89 -19.04 -6.69
CA ARG A 143 23.42 -17.76 -6.14
C ARG A 143 23.91 -17.49 -4.70
N LYS A 144 24.84 -18.30 -4.16
CA LYS A 144 25.33 -18.15 -2.77
C LYS A 144 25.85 -16.74 -2.48
N ASN A 145 26.60 -16.14 -3.39
CA ASN A 145 27.13 -14.78 -3.18
C ASN A 145 26.03 -13.72 -3.12
N GLU A 146 25.01 -13.86 -3.94
CA GLU A 146 23.83 -13.01 -3.94
C GLU A 146 23.07 -13.17 -2.60
N LEU A 147 22.83 -14.39 -2.17
CA LEU A 147 22.21 -14.66 -0.85
C LEU A 147 22.99 -14.02 0.31
N VAL A 148 24.32 -14.13 0.31
CA VAL A 148 25.18 -13.49 1.34
C VAL A 148 25.05 -11.98 1.26
N SER A 149 24.98 -11.40 0.05
CA SER A 149 24.79 -9.96 -0.16
C SER A 149 23.43 -9.51 0.40
N GLU A 150 22.33 -10.22 0.06
CA GLU A 150 21.00 -9.87 0.54
C GLU A 150 20.87 -9.98 2.05
N VAL A 151 21.41 -11.03 2.66
CA VAL A 151 21.40 -11.13 4.14
C VAL A 151 22.27 -10.03 4.79
N THR A 152 23.36 -9.59 4.14
CA THR A 152 24.16 -8.44 4.60
C THR A 152 23.36 -7.14 4.50
N ASN A 153 22.60 -6.96 3.43
CA ASN A 153 21.70 -5.82 3.25
C ASN A 153 20.62 -5.79 4.35
N LEU A 154 20.06 -6.96 4.73
CA LEU A 154 19.13 -7.03 5.87
C LEU A 154 19.77 -6.51 7.16
N VAL A 155 21.02 -6.88 7.46
CA VAL A 155 21.73 -6.36 8.65
C VAL A 155 21.82 -4.84 8.60
N THR A 156 22.30 -4.29 7.48
CA THR A 156 22.46 -2.82 7.31
C THR A 156 21.13 -2.08 7.43
N ASN A 157 20.08 -2.57 6.76
CA ASN A 157 18.77 -1.92 6.81
C ASN A 157 18.13 -2.02 8.21
N THR A 158 18.42 -3.07 8.96
CA THR A 158 17.96 -3.19 10.34
C THR A 158 18.67 -2.21 11.28
N ASP A 159 19.94 -1.84 11.04
CA ASP A 159 20.61 -0.75 11.77
C ASP A 159 19.84 0.58 11.65
N TYR A 160 19.31 0.90 10.46
CA TYR A 160 18.47 2.08 10.26
C TYR A 160 17.13 1.98 11.00
N LEU A 161 16.50 0.80 11.05
CA LEU A 161 15.28 0.60 11.83
C LEU A 161 15.49 0.78 13.33
N VAL A 162 16.61 0.28 13.88
CA VAL A 162 16.96 0.51 15.30
C VAL A 162 17.07 2.00 15.57
N SER A 163 17.77 2.75 14.71
CA SER A 163 17.89 4.21 14.83
C SER A 163 16.52 4.89 14.72
N TYR A 164 15.71 4.49 13.74
CA TYR A 164 14.38 5.05 13.54
C TYR A 164 13.50 4.91 14.78
N PHE A 165 13.35 3.69 15.31
CA PHE A 165 12.51 3.44 16.49
C PHE A 165 13.13 3.93 17.81
N THR A 166 14.40 4.29 17.83
CA THR A 166 15.02 5.01 18.95
C THR A 166 14.61 6.45 18.98
N ASP A 167 14.60 7.11 17.81
CA ASP A 167 14.48 8.57 17.69
C ASP A 167 13.03 9.06 17.43
N HIS A 168 12.16 8.17 16.91
CA HIS A 168 10.81 8.57 16.49
C HIS A 168 9.72 7.98 17.40
N PRO A 169 8.92 8.86 18.05
CA PRO A 169 7.84 8.43 18.93
C PRO A 169 6.68 7.77 18.21
N LEU A 170 6.07 6.79 18.84
CA LEU A 170 4.86 6.13 18.36
C LEU A 170 3.65 6.71 19.09
N ALA A 171 2.78 7.45 18.40
CA ALA A 171 1.55 7.97 18.97
C ALA A 171 0.45 6.89 19.05
N ASP A 172 -0.33 6.87 20.13
CA ASP A 172 -1.38 5.87 20.41
C ASP A 172 -2.34 5.64 19.22
N TRP A 173 -2.82 6.71 18.58
CA TRP A 173 -3.75 6.60 17.45
C TRP A 173 -3.08 5.99 16.20
N ARG A 174 -1.77 6.25 15.99
CA ARG A 174 -1.01 5.63 14.90
C ARG A 174 -0.72 4.15 15.18
N ILE A 175 -0.47 3.78 16.43
CA ILE A 175 -0.28 2.40 16.85
C ILE A 175 -1.54 1.57 16.54
N LEU A 176 -2.73 2.09 16.86
CA LEU A 176 -3.97 1.38 16.58
C LEU A 176 -4.31 1.33 15.08
N ASP A 177 -4.04 2.42 14.35
CA ASP A 177 -4.20 2.43 12.89
C ASP A 177 -3.22 1.43 12.23
N ALA A 178 -1.97 1.37 12.67
CA ALA A 178 -0.98 0.39 12.22
C ALA A 178 -1.40 -1.05 12.54
N ALA A 179 -1.93 -1.29 13.74
CA ALA A 179 -2.43 -2.61 14.13
C ALA A 179 -3.63 -3.06 13.27
N LYS A 180 -4.53 -2.14 12.92
CA LYS A 180 -5.64 -2.42 11.99
C LYS A 180 -5.12 -2.71 10.57
N LEU A 181 -4.17 -1.91 10.10
CA LEU A 181 -3.54 -2.13 8.80
C LEU A 181 -2.86 -3.50 8.74
N GLU A 182 -2.21 -3.95 9.82
CA GLU A 182 -1.61 -5.28 9.86
C GLU A 182 -2.63 -6.41 9.69
N VAL A 183 -3.84 -6.28 10.27
CA VAL A 183 -4.92 -7.25 10.01
C VAL A 183 -5.30 -7.26 8.52
N PHE A 184 -5.31 -6.09 7.88
CA PHE A 184 -5.57 -5.99 6.43
C PHE A 184 -4.44 -6.61 5.60
N ARG A 185 -3.19 -6.45 6.02
CA ARG A 185 -2.03 -7.10 5.40
C ARG A 185 -2.09 -8.62 5.57
N ILE A 186 -2.47 -9.13 6.74
CA ILE A 186 -2.70 -10.56 6.96
C ILE A 186 -3.72 -11.10 5.95
N ILE A 187 -4.82 -10.37 5.67
CA ILE A 187 -5.83 -10.78 4.68
C ILE A 187 -5.27 -10.72 3.25
N ALA A 188 -4.66 -9.60 2.87
CA ALA A 188 -4.31 -9.31 1.49
C ALA A 188 -2.99 -9.98 1.05
N LEU A 189 -2.00 -10.07 1.93
CA LEU A 189 -0.64 -10.51 1.64
C LEU A 189 -0.28 -11.82 2.34
N GLY A 190 -0.69 -11.97 3.60
CA GLY A 190 -0.33 -13.12 4.44
C GLY A 190 -1.03 -14.40 4.00
N ILE A 191 -2.33 -14.52 4.25
CA ILE A 191 -3.07 -15.76 3.91
C ILE A 191 -3.22 -16.00 2.41
N SER A 192 -2.97 -14.98 1.56
CA SER A 192 -2.89 -15.13 0.11
C SER A 192 -1.60 -15.79 -0.35
N GLY A 193 -0.56 -15.80 0.50
CA GLY A 193 0.77 -16.31 0.20
C GLY A 193 1.68 -15.32 -0.54
N PHE A 194 1.25 -14.07 -0.75
CA PHE A 194 2.06 -13.07 -1.46
C PHE A 194 3.39 -12.79 -0.74
N ASP A 195 3.39 -12.75 0.59
CA ASP A 195 4.58 -12.50 1.41
C ASP A 195 5.56 -13.69 1.51
N ALA A 196 5.12 -14.91 1.18
CA ALA A 196 5.91 -16.13 1.29
C ALA A 196 5.52 -17.13 0.20
N GLN A 197 5.90 -16.81 -1.06
CA GLN A 197 5.39 -17.46 -2.26
C GLN A 197 5.93 -18.89 -2.44
N HIS A 198 7.10 -19.19 -1.94
CA HIS A 198 7.82 -20.43 -2.21
C HIS A 198 7.94 -21.34 -0.99
N SER A 199 7.94 -20.80 0.22
CA SER A 199 8.16 -21.57 1.46
C SER A 199 6.88 -22.20 2.00
N GLY A 200 5.70 -21.67 1.65
CA GLY A 200 4.42 -22.08 2.22
C GLY A 200 4.26 -21.73 3.70
N SER A 201 5.11 -20.85 4.25
CA SER A 201 5.15 -20.50 5.68
C SER A 201 4.14 -19.44 6.10
N SER A 202 3.43 -18.83 5.15
CA SER A 202 2.63 -17.62 5.35
C SER A 202 1.56 -17.76 6.44
N ILE A 203 0.92 -18.91 6.59
CA ILE A 203 -0.11 -19.12 7.62
C ILE A 203 0.49 -19.06 9.04
N ASN A 204 1.67 -19.67 9.24
CA ASN A 204 2.39 -19.59 10.51
C ASN A 204 2.90 -18.16 10.79
N GLU A 205 3.30 -17.43 9.74
CA GLU A 205 3.70 -16.04 9.85
C GLU A 205 2.53 -15.15 10.27
N CYS A 206 1.33 -15.35 9.72
CA CYS A 206 0.11 -14.66 10.15
C CYS A 206 -0.22 -14.90 11.62
N ALA A 207 0.02 -16.12 12.14
CA ALA A 207 -0.16 -16.40 13.56
C ALA A 207 0.81 -15.59 14.42
N GLU A 208 2.08 -15.42 14.00
CA GLU A 208 3.06 -14.60 14.72
C GLU A 208 2.72 -13.10 14.64
N SER A 209 2.27 -12.58 13.49
CA SER A 209 1.75 -11.21 13.37
C SER A 209 0.60 -10.96 14.35
N LEU A 210 -0.40 -11.85 14.42
CA LEU A 210 -1.50 -11.72 15.39
C LEU A 210 -1.02 -11.81 16.85
N ASN A 211 -0.04 -12.66 17.14
CA ASN A 211 0.55 -12.77 18.48
C ASN A 211 1.25 -11.44 18.87
N SER A 212 1.94 -10.82 17.94
CA SER A 212 2.54 -9.49 18.13
C SER A 212 1.46 -8.43 18.40
N LEU A 213 0.39 -8.38 17.60
CA LEU A 213 -0.73 -7.47 17.83
C LEU A 213 -1.38 -7.70 19.21
N GLN A 214 -1.58 -8.95 19.63
CA GLN A 214 -2.11 -9.26 20.95
C GLN A 214 -1.24 -8.67 22.07
N ASN A 215 0.08 -8.75 21.90
CA ASN A 215 1.05 -8.23 22.88
C ASN A 215 0.98 -6.71 23.05
N ILE A 216 0.63 -5.95 22.02
CA ILE A 216 0.49 -4.50 22.12
C ILE A 216 -0.93 -4.08 22.48
N LEU A 217 -1.95 -4.73 21.91
CA LEU A 217 -3.36 -4.36 22.13
C LEU A 217 -3.82 -4.57 23.56
N ARG A 218 -3.22 -5.50 24.31
CA ARG A 218 -3.51 -5.69 25.75
C ARG A 218 -3.32 -4.43 26.59
N TRP A 219 -2.55 -3.44 26.12
CA TRP A 219 -2.32 -2.18 26.81
C TRP A 219 -3.42 -1.16 26.54
N TYR A 220 -4.28 -1.41 25.54
CA TYR A 220 -5.45 -0.57 25.20
C TYR A 220 -6.76 -1.14 25.72
N VAL A 221 -6.82 -2.45 25.94
CA VAL A 221 -8.05 -3.13 26.36
C VAL A 221 -8.31 -2.92 27.85
N ASN A 222 -9.44 -2.34 28.20
CA ASN A 222 -9.93 -2.33 29.57
C ASN A 222 -10.63 -3.68 29.83
N LYS A 223 -10.18 -4.41 30.86
CA LYS A 223 -10.71 -5.73 31.22
C LYS A 223 -12.23 -5.77 31.46
N LYS A 224 -12.86 -4.61 31.75
CA LYS A 224 -14.30 -4.51 31.98
C LYS A 224 -15.10 -4.30 30.69
N ASP A 225 -14.54 -3.58 29.70
CA ASP A 225 -15.30 -3.05 28.57
C ASP A 225 -14.98 -3.75 27.24
N ASN A 226 -13.82 -4.40 27.11
CA ASN A 226 -13.36 -5.02 25.85
C ASN A 226 -12.78 -6.45 26.00
N PRO A 227 -13.48 -7.38 26.69
CA PRO A 227 -12.99 -8.76 26.81
C PRO A 227 -12.95 -9.55 25.47
N PRO A 228 -13.82 -9.26 24.43
CA PRO A 228 -13.86 -10.11 23.24
C PRO A 228 -12.62 -10.03 22.36
N LEU A 229 -12.02 -8.84 22.14
CA LEU A 229 -10.94 -8.65 21.16
C LEU A 229 -9.72 -9.56 21.41
N LEU A 230 -9.18 -9.58 22.62
CA LEU A 230 -8.02 -10.41 22.95
C LEU A 230 -8.35 -11.91 22.86
N GLN A 231 -9.59 -12.30 23.19
CA GLN A 231 -10.04 -13.68 23.06
C GLN A 231 -10.21 -14.06 21.57
N ASP A 232 -10.77 -13.17 20.76
CA ASP A 232 -10.89 -13.37 19.31
C ASP A 232 -9.51 -13.56 18.66
N ILE A 233 -8.51 -12.75 19.06
CA ILE A 233 -7.13 -12.91 18.60
C ILE A 233 -6.54 -14.25 19.06
N THR A 234 -6.71 -14.64 20.33
CA THR A 234 -6.23 -15.95 20.82
C THR A 234 -6.83 -17.09 20.01
N THR A 235 -8.13 -17.05 19.75
CA THR A 235 -8.83 -18.07 19.00
C THR A 235 -8.38 -18.12 17.53
N ALA A 236 -8.14 -16.95 16.92
CA ALA A 236 -7.60 -16.84 15.57
C ALA A 236 -6.19 -17.44 15.47
N ILE A 237 -5.31 -17.16 16.42
CA ILE A 237 -3.95 -17.74 16.49
C ILE A 237 -4.04 -19.27 16.59
N SER A 238 -4.88 -19.81 17.47
CA SER A 238 -5.07 -21.26 17.59
C SER A 238 -5.57 -21.87 16.28
N TYR A 239 -6.55 -21.22 15.62
CA TYR A 239 -7.06 -21.67 14.33
C TYR A 239 -5.96 -21.73 13.25
N LEU A 240 -5.10 -20.69 13.16
CA LEU A 240 -3.99 -20.66 12.22
C LEU A 240 -2.96 -21.77 12.47
N HIS A 241 -2.66 -22.09 13.73
CA HIS A 241 -1.77 -23.21 14.07
C HIS A 241 -2.37 -24.57 13.77
N ASP A 242 -3.66 -24.76 14.03
CA ASP A 242 -4.37 -26.03 13.78
C ASP A 242 -4.63 -26.27 12.28
N ASN A 243 -4.62 -25.22 11.46
CA ASN A 243 -4.89 -25.24 10.02
C ASN A 243 -3.77 -24.56 9.23
N ASN A 244 -2.52 -24.93 9.47
CA ASN A 244 -1.37 -24.25 8.91
C ASN A 244 -0.91 -24.72 7.53
N ASP A 245 -1.60 -25.66 6.92
CA ASP A 245 -1.35 -26.08 5.54
C ASP A 245 -1.91 -25.04 4.57
N PHE A 246 -1.01 -24.45 3.77
CA PHE A 246 -1.33 -23.33 2.89
C PHE A 246 -2.38 -23.67 1.83
N ASP A 247 -2.29 -24.85 1.23
CA ASP A 247 -3.14 -25.23 0.09
C ASP A 247 -4.58 -25.52 0.53
N SER A 248 -4.76 -26.14 1.69
CA SER A 248 -6.06 -26.49 2.25
C SER A 248 -6.67 -25.44 3.17
N PHE A 249 -5.97 -24.32 3.42
CA PHE A 249 -6.44 -23.28 4.34
C PHE A 249 -7.72 -22.61 3.87
N ASP A 250 -8.75 -22.57 4.72
CA ASP A 250 -10.03 -21.89 4.43
C ASP A 250 -9.93 -20.38 4.71
N ARG A 251 -9.54 -19.64 3.68
CA ARG A 251 -9.35 -18.17 3.71
C ARG A 251 -10.65 -17.42 4.01
N ALA A 252 -11.75 -17.86 3.40
CA ALA A 252 -13.04 -17.22 3.56
C ALA A 252 -13.56 -17.37 5.00
N PHE A 253 -13.39 -18.55 5.58
CA PHE A 253 -13.73 -18.81 6.98
C PHE A 253 -12.89 -17.95 7.92
N PHE A 254 -11.57 -17.90 7.72
CA PHE A 254 -10.67 -17.09 8.55
C PHE A 254 -11.04 -15.61 8.50
N ILE A 255 -11.24 -15.04 7.30
CA ILE A 255 -11.61 -13.63 7.10
C ILE A 255 -12.92 -13.32 7.82
N THR A 256 -13.96 -14.10 7.56
CA THR A 256 -15.32 -13.82 8.06
C THR A 256 -15.47 -14.10 9.54
N ARG A 257 -14.80 -15.14 10.05
CA ARG A 257 -14.91 -15.57 11.44
C ARG A 257 -14.01 -14.82 12.40
N PHE A 258 -12.79 -14.46 11.96
CA PHE A 258 -11.76 -13.90 12.83
C PHE A 258 -11.28 -12.53 12.38
N ALA A 259 -10.68 -12.38 11.20
CA ALA A 259 -9.98 -11.17 10.81
C ALA A 259 -10.89 -9.93 10.82
N ASN A 260 -12.11 -10.02 10.28
CA ASN A 260 -13.08 -8.91 10.30
C ASN A 260 -13.49 -8.51 11.73
N LYS A 261 -13.60 -9.45 12.65
CA LYS A 261 -13.92 -9.13 14.05
C LYS A 261 -12.76 -8.43 14.75
N ILE A 262 -11.53 -8.91 14.48
CA ILE A 262 -10.32 -8.34 15.07
C ILE A 262 -10.13 -6.91 14.58
N SER A 263 -10.20 -6.66 13.27
CA SER A 263 -10.06 -5.32 12.72
C SER A 263 -11.16 -4.37 13.19
N ALA A 264 -12.43 -4.83 13.28
CA ALA A 264 -13.53 -4.05 13.82
C ALA A 264 -13.35 -3.72 15.30
N GLY A 265 -12.79 -4.66 16.08
CA GLY A 265 -12.46 -4.44 17.50
C GLY A 265 -11.35 -3.41 17.67
N ILE A 266 -10.31 -3.44 16.84
CA ILE A 266 -9.22 -2.44 16.82
C ILE A 266 -9.78 -1.07 16.43
N ALA A 267 -10.61 -1.00 15.39
CA ALA A 267 -11.27 0.23 14.97
C ALA A 267 -12.17 0.83 16.08
N GLN A 268 -12.76 -0.01 16.94
CA GLN A 268 -13.49 0.47 18.11
C GLN A 268 -12.55 1.09 19.14
N LEU A 269 -11.43 0.43 19.48
CA LEU A 269 -10.41 1.00 20.37
C LEU A 269 -9.89 2.34 19.87
N GLU A 270 -9.67 2.46 18.55
CA GLU A 270 -9.25 3.71 17.94
C GLU A 270 -10.29 4.83 18.09
N ARG A 271 -11.58 4.52 17.93
CA ARG A 271 -12.67 5.50 18.15
C ARG A 271 -12.74 5.97 19.59
N ASP A 272 -12.48 5.10 20.54
CA ASP A 272 -12.57 5.36 21.98
C ASP A 272 -11.35 6.15 22.51
N LEU A 273 -10.27 6.27 21.73
CA LEU A 273 -9.12 7.09 22.10
C LEU A 273 -9.49 8.58 22.10
N PRO A 274 -9.14 9.30 23.18
CA PRO A 274 -9.29 10.76 23.22
C PRO A 274 -8.25 11.43 22.33
N GLY A 275 -8.59 12.60 21.79
CA GLY A 275 -7.67 13.49 21.07
C GLY A 275 -7.95 13.62 19.57
N PRO A 276 -7.25 14.54 18.92
CA PRO A 276 -7.42 14.79 17.49
C PRO A 276 -6.89 13.61 16.66
N LYS A 277 -7.62 13.28 15.60
CA LYS A 277 -7.22 12.27 14.62
C LYS A 277 -6.82 12.97 13.33
N ILE A 278 -5.60 12.72 12.89
CA ILE A 278 -5.13 13.22 11.61
C ILE A 278 -5.63 12.27 10.52
N ARG A 279 -6.27 12.83 9.50
CA ARG A 279 -6.70 12.08 8.31
C ARG A 279 -5.68 12.24 7.20
N TYR A 280 -5.35 11.13 6.56
CA TYR A 280 -4.48 11.10 5.39
C TYR A 280 -5.30 10.85 4.13
N ASN A 281 -4.85 11.41 3.01
CA ASN A 281 -5.30 10.92 1.71
C ASN A 281 -4.55 9.62 1.39
N ARG A 282 -5.23 8.50 1.54
CA ARG A 282 -4.69 7.17 1.21
C ARG A 282 -5.79 6.27 0.66
N MET A 283 -5.39 5.20 0.00
CA MET A 283 -6.31 4.23 -0.61
C MET A 283 -7.26 3.60 0.42
N LEU A 284 -6.73 3.15 1.57
CA LEU A 284 -7.56 2.62 2.66
C LEU A 284 -8.08 3.74 3.55
N ASN A 285 -9.41 3.83 3.68
CA ASN A 285 -10.05 4.78 4.59
C ASN A 285 -9.71 4.41 6.04
N GLN A 286 -9.19 5.39 6.79
CA GLN A 286 -8.81 5.19 8.20
C GLN A 286 -10.00 4.79 9.09
N GLU A 287 -11.23 5.15 8.72
CA GLU A 287 -12.42 4.83 9.48
C GLU A 287 -13.03 3.48 9.13
N ALA A 288 -12.53 2.81 8.10
CA ALA A 288 -12.97 1.46 7.74
C ALA A 288 -12.75 0.49 8.90
N ARG A 289 -13.77 -0.27 9.21
CA ARG A 289 -13.72 -1.29 10.27
C ARG A 289 -13.17 -2.61 9.71
N THR A 290 -13.52 -2.89 8.44
CA THR A 290 -13.07 -4.06 7.69
C THR A 290 -12.74 -3.64 6.26
N LEU A 291 -12.01 -4.47 5.51
CA LEU A 291 -11.78 -4.26 4.07
C LEU A 291 -13.07 -4.34 3.24
N PHE A 292 -14.15 -4.90 3.80
CA PHE A 292 -15.40 -5.16 3.11
C PHE A 292 -16.50 -4.16 3.47
N ASP A 293 -16.19 -3.14 4.28
CA ASP A 293 -17.14 -2.07 4.58
C ASP A 293 -17.39 -1.23 3.33
N SER A 294 -18.61 -0.74 3.15
CA SER A 294 -18.91 0.24 2.12
C SER A 294 -18.03 1.49 2.32
N GLY A 295 -17.30 1.90 1.30
CA GLY A 295 -16.36 3.02 1.39
C GLY A 295 -15.07 2.71 2.15
N ALA A 296 -14.68 1.43 2.31
CA ALA A 296 -13.39 1.07 2.88
C ALA A 296 -12.22 1.61 2.03
N PHE A 297 -12.42 1.73 0.73
CA PHE A 297 -11.44 2.25 -0.20
C PHE A 297 -11.79 3.67 -0.67
N ASN A 298 -10.78 4.53 -0.73
CA ASN A 298 -10.87 5.88 -1.24
C ASN A 298 -10.55 5.89 -2.73
N VAL A 299 -11.58 5.98 -3.57
CA VAL A 299 -11.44 6.01 -5.04
C VAL A 299 -10.70 7.25 -5.58
N ASN A 300 -10.50 8.26 -4.74
CA ASN A 300 -9.78 9.49 -5.09
C ASN A 300 -8.30 9.46 -4.67
N ALA A 301 -7.81 8.35 -4.12
CA ALA A 301 -6.44 8.30 -3.56
C ALA A 301 -5.35 8.58 -4.60
N PHE A 302 -5.58 8.17 -5.84
CA PHE A 302 -4.65 8.34 -6.96
C PHE A 302 -5.13 9.37 -8.01
N SER A 303 -6.10 10.22 -7.65
CA SER A 303 -6.52 11.31 -8.54
C SER A 303 -5.47 12.43 -8.56
N PRO A 304 -5.28 13.12 -9.71
CA PRO A 304 -4.26 14.16 -9.84
C PRO A 304 -4.47 15.37 -8.92
N GLY A 305 -5.71 15.62 -8.49
CA GLY A 305 -6.05 16.74 -7.61
C GLY A 305 -7.52 16.75 -7.20
N PRO A 306 -7.91 17.62 -6.25
CA PRO A 306 -9.29 17.67 -5.73
C PRO A 306 -10.35 17.94 -6.80
N GLU A 307 -10.04 18.66 -7.87
CA GLU A 307 -10.92 18.94 -8.99
C GLU A 307 -11.27 17.69 -9.80
N TYR A 308 -10.44 16.64 -9.72
CA TYR A 308 -10.69 15.34 -10.36
C TYR A 308 -11.48 14.39 -9.47
N HIS A 309 -11.68 14.72 -8.19
CA HIS A 309 -12.44 13.87 -7.29
C HIS A 309 -13.81 13.52 -7.82
N VAL A 310 -14.23 12.30 -7.58
CA VAL A 310 -15.53 11.74 -8.00
C VAL A 310 -16.67 12.49 -7.31
N THR A 311 -17.69 12.86 -8.09
CA THR A 311 -18.97 13.40 -7.62
C THR A 311 -20.13 12.69 -8.33
N ASP A 312 -21.33 12.72 -7.76
CA ASP A 312 -22.51 12.09 -8.36
C ASP A 312 -22.77 12.62 -9.79
N ALA A 313 -22.58 13.92 -10.01
CA ALA A 313 -22.73 14.51 -11.34
C ALA A 313 -21.70 13.97 -12.35
N LYS A 314 -20.43 13.81 -11.94
CA LYS A 314 -19.38 13.19 -12.77
C LYS A 314 -19.66 11.72 -13.05
N ILE A 315 -20.22 10.97 -12.10
CA ILE A 315 -20.60 9.57 -12.30
C ILE A 315 -21.67 9.47 -13.39
N VAL A 316 -22.73 10.28 -13.31
CA VAL A 316 -23.81 10.29 -14.31
C VAL A 316 -23.28 10.68 -15.70
N LEU A 317 -22.43 11.71 -15.77
CA LEU A 317 -21.81 12.13 -17.03
C LEU A 317 -20.89 11.00 -17.56
N GLY A 318 -20.06 10.40 -16.73
CA GLY A 318 -19.17 9.31 -17.10
C GLY A 318 -19.91 8.09 -17.63
N GLN A 319 -21.02 7.71 -17.00
CA GLN A 319 -21.90 6.63 -17.49
C GLN A 319 -22.44 6.92 -18.88
N LYS A 320 -22.85 8.16 -19.15
CA LYS A 320 -23.35 8.56 -20.50
C LYS A 320 -22.22 8.47 -21.52
N LEU A 321 -21.08 9.06 -21.24
CA LEU A 321 -19.88 9.02 -22.11
C LEU A 321 -19.41 7.59 -22.37
N PHE A 322 -19.49 6.70 -21.40
CA PHE A 322 -19.05 5.30 -21.50
C PHE A 322 -19.77 4.52 -22.61
N TYR A 323 -21.03 4.84 -22.89
CA TYR A 323 -21.83 4.19 -23.92
C TYR A 323 -21.89 4.95 -25.25
N ASP A 324 -21.30 6.16 -25.32
CA ASP A 324 -21.39 6.99 -26.50
C ASP A 324 -20.34 6.62 -27.57
N ALA A 325 -20.78 6.05 -28.67
CA ALA A 325 -19.89 5.66 -29.78
C ALA A 325 -19.35 6.86 -30.57
N SER A 326 -20.00 8.03 -30.48
CA SER A 326 -19.57 9.26 -31.16
C SER A 326 -18.25 9.83 -30.65
N LEU A 327 -17.74 9.27 -29.52
CA LEU A 327 -16.44 9.65 -28.97
C LEU A 327 -15.28 9.03 -29.75
N SER A 328 -15.49 7.98 -30.55
CA SER A 328 -14.45 7.44 -31.43
C SER A 328 -14.40 8.21 -32.77
N GLY A 329 -13.22 8.23 -33.41
CA GLY A 329 -13.02 8.89 -34.71
C GLY A 329 -13.90 8.34 -35.83
N THR A 330 -14.31 7.07 -35.72
CA THR A 330 -15.23 6.41 -36.66
C THR A 330 -16.71 6.57 -36.29
N GLY A 331 -17.02 7.00 -35.05
CA GLY A 331 -18.40 7.05 -34.55
C GLY A 331 -19.04 5.67 -34.31
N THR A 332 -18.24 4.59 -34.26
CA THR A 332 -18.72 3.20 -34.19
C THR A 332 -18.35 2.44 -32.95
N ARG A 333 -17.44 2.96 -32.12
CA ARG A 333 -16.90 2.28 -30.92
C ARG A 333 -17.05 3.17 -29.69
N SER A 334 -17.69 2.65 -28.65
CA SER A 334 -17.72 3.27 -27.32
C SER A 334 -16.79 2.53 -26.37
N CYS A 335 -16.57 3.05 -25.17
CA CYS A 335 -15.85 2.35 -24.10
C CYS A 335 -16.51 1.00 -23.79
N ALA A 336 -17.87 0.97 -23.73
CA ALA A 336 -18.66 -0.24 -23.49
C ALA A 336 -18.50 -1.31 -24.58
N SER A 337 -18.02 -0.96 -25.79
CA SER A 337 -17.78 -1.93 -26.86
C SER A 337 -16.66 -2.93 -26.51
N CYS A 338 -15.67 -2.46 -25.73
CA CYS A 338 -14.55 -3.27 -25.26
C CYS A 338 -14.71 -3.63 -23.77
N HIS A 339 -15.16 -2.70 -22.94
CA HIS A 339 -15.39 -2.92 -21.52
C HIS A 339 -16.83 -3.30 -21.22
N ASN A 340 -17.20 -4.56 -21.56
CA ASN A 340 -18.58 -5.05 -21.44
C ASN A 340 -18.94 -5.32 -19.95
N PRO A 341 -19.96 -4.64 -19.37
CA PRO A 341 -20.36 -4.86 -17.99
C PRO A 341 -20.75 -6.32 -17.66
N ARG A 342 -21.26 -7.07 -18.66
CA ARG A 342 -21.64 -8.48 -18.48
C ARG A 342 -20.44 -9.44 -18.43
N LEU A 343 -19.26 -8.96 -18.82
CA LEU A 343 -18.00 -9.71 -18.80
C LEU A 343 -17.01 -9.09 -17.82
N ALA A 344 -17.50 -8.57 -16.67
CA ALA A 344 -16.71 -7.85 -15.69
C ALA A 344 -15.88 -6.70 -16.30
N PHE A 345 -16.48 -5.97 -17.25
CA PHE A 345 -15.82 -4.87 -17.98
C PHE A 345 -14.58 -5.28 -18.78
N THR A 346 -14.55 -6.50 -19.32
CA THR A 346 -13.60 -6.97 -20.33
C THR A 346 -14.32 -7.26 -21.65
N ASP A 347 -13.61 -7.62 -22.72
CA ASP A 347 -14.21 -8.16 -23.94
C ASP A 347 -14.21 -9.70 -23.97
N GLY A 348 -13.64 -10.36 -22.94
CA GLY A 348 -13.53 -11.81 -22.82
C GLY A 348 -12.50 -12.44 -23.78
N LEU A 349 -11.67 -11.64 -24.47
CA LEU A 349 -10.69 -12.11 -25.43
C LEU A 349 -9.26 -12.00 -24.85
N ALA A 350 -8.37 -12.92 -25.24
CA ALA A 350 -6.96 -12.86 -24.88
C ALA A 350 -6.21 -11.68 -25.53
N LYS A 351 -6.74 -11.16 -26.65
CA LYS A 351 -6.26 -9.96 -27.35
C LYS A 351 -7.43 -9.22 -27.96
N GLN A 352 -7.42 -7.91 -27.86
CA GLN A 352 -8.46 -7.03 -28.39
C GLN A 352 -8.45 -6.98 -29.93
N ARG A 353 -9.61 -6.75 -30.52
CA ARG A 353 -9.76 -6.55 -31.98
C ARG A 353 -9.47 -5.12 -32.38
N ASP A 354 -8.76 -4.97 -33.53
CA ASP A 354 -8.49 -3.67 -34.13
C ASP A 354 -9.80 -2.92 -34.50
N LEU A 355 -9.76 -1.57 -34.42
CA LEU A 355 -10.91 -0.74 -34.73
C LEU A 355 -11.31 -0.79 -36.24
N HIS A 356 -10.32 -0.69 -37.13
CA HIS A 356 -10.53 -0.58 -38.58
C HIS A 356 -10.59 -1.96 -39.25
N ASP A 357 -10.02 -2.99 -38.66
CA ASP A 357 -10.00 -4.36 -39.18
C ASP A 357 -10.19 -5.38 -38.06
N THR A 358 -11.44 -5.72 -37.80
CA THR A 358 -11.80 -6.68 -36.72
C THR A 358 -11.28 -8.09 -36.92
N SER A 359 -10.71 -8.42 -38.10
CA SER A 359 -9.98 -9.69 -38.30
C SER A 359 -8.58 -9.67 -37.69
N LYS A 360 -8.04 -8.48 -37.42
CA LYS A 360 -6.74 -8.30 -36.77
C LYS A 360 -6.90 -8.15 -35.26
N LEU A 361 -5.87 -8.57 -34.55
CA LEU A 361 -5.78 -8.44 -33.10
C LEU A 361 -4.64 -7.48 -32.75
N ILE A 362 -4.89 -6.60 -31.79
CA ILE A 362 -3.83 -5.79 -31.17
C ILE A 362 -3.05 -6.62 -30.13
N LEU A 363 -1.93 -6.09 -29.65
CA LEU A 363 -1.00 -6.86 -28.82
C LEU A 363 -1.55 -7.23 -27.44
N ARG A 364 -2.48 -6.48 -26.89
CA ARG A 364 -2.97 -6.58 -25.52
C ARG A 364 -4.45 -6.97 -25.45
N ASN A 365 -4.85 -7.55 -24.32
CA ASN A 365 -6.25 -7.75 -23.96
C ASN A 365 -6.89 -6.47 -23.43
N VAL A 366 -8.21 -6.47 -23.32
CA VAL A 366 -8.98 -5.44 -22.60
C VAL A 366 -8.98 -5.78 -21.12
N PRO A 367 -8.33 -4.97 -20.25
CA PRO A 367 -8.36 -5.21 -18.80
C PRO A 367 -9.74 -4.88 -18.23
N THR A 368 -10.07 -5.47 -17.08
CA THR A 368 -11.27 -5.08 -16.32
C THR A 368 -11.17 -3.64 -15.83
N LEU A 369 -12.33 -2.95 -15.70
CA LEU A 369 -12.42 -1.65 -15.02
C LEU A 369 -12.78 -1.77 -13.54
N LEU A 370 -13.03 -3.01 -13.05
CA LEU A 370 -13.27 -3.22 -11.62
C LEU A 370 -12.04 -2.77 -10.83
N ASP A 371 -12.27 -1.90 -9.85
CA ASP A 371 -11.26 -1.33 -8.97
C ASP A 371 -10.12 -0.56 -9.68
N ALA A 372 -10.30 -0.19 -10.97
CA ALA A 372 -9.27 0.52 -11.72
C ALA A 372 -8.81 1.83 -11.06
N ALA A 373 -9.71 2.56 -10.38
CA ALA A 373 -9.36 3.78 -9.63
C ALA A 373 -8.45 3.55 -8.41
N LEU A 374 -8.23 2.30 -8.01
CA LEU A 374 -7.38 1.93 -6.87
C LEU A 374 -5.97 1.51 -7.30
N GLN A 375 -5.61 1.74 -8.56
CA GLN A 375 -4.26 1.49 -9.10
C GLN A 375 -3.46 2.79 -9.13
N SER A 376 -2.17 2.69 -8.86
CA SER A 376 -1.23 3.82 -8.89
C SER A 376 -0.67 4.10 -10.28
N ASN A 377 -0.76 3.13 -11.20
CA ASN A 377 -0.22 3.21 -12.56
C ASN A 377 -1.06 2.40 -13.53
N TYR A 378 -1.04 2.77 -14.80
CA TYR A 378 -1.87 2.18 -15.85
C TYR A 378 -1.03 1.76 -17.04
N PHE A 379 -1.57 0.83 -17.83
CA PHE A 379 -0.92 0.06 -18.87
C PHE A 379 0.11 -0.94 -18.34
N TYR A 380 0.49 -1.88 -19.19
CA TYR A 380 1.47 -2.92 -18.85
C TYR A 380 2.86 -2.35 -18.53
N ASP A 381 3.22 -1.28 -19.20
CA ASP A 381 4.50 -0.56 -19.06
C ASP A 381 4.44 0.61 -18.06
N MET A 382 3.32 0.76 -17.35
CA MET A 382 3.10 1.77 -16.31
C MET A 382 3.30 3.23 -16.78
N ARG A 383 3.17 3.50 -18.10
CA ARG A 383 3.45 4.82 -18.67
C ARG A 383 2.41 5.89 -18.33
N ALA A 384 1.20 5.53 -17.97
CA ALA A 384 0.19 6.49 -17.54
C ALA A 384 0.06 6.45 -16.01
N LEU A 385 0.18 7.63 -15.37
CA LEU A 385 0.19 7.78 -13.92
C LEU A 385 -1.21 7.98 -13.33
N THR A 386 -2.17 8.37 -14.17
CA THR A 386 -3.54 8.64 -13.78
C THR A 386 -4.53 8.00 -14.76
N LEU A 387 -5.77 7.78 -14.33
CA LEU A 387 -6.85 7.33 -15.22
C LEU A 387 -7.12 8.35 -16.34
N GLU A 388 -6.97 9.63 -16.03
CA GLU A 388 -7.15 10.73 -16.98
C GLU A 388 -6.14 10.66 -18.13
N ASP A 389 -4.89 10.29 -17.84
CA ASP A 389 -3.86 10.14 -18.86
C ASP A 389 -4.06 8.83 -19.64
N GLN A 390 -4.45 7.75 -18.97
CA GLN A 390 -4.76 6.48 -19.60
C GLN A 390 -5.88 6.63 -20.64
N VAL A 391 -6.97 7.36 -20.31
CA VAL A 391 -8.08 7.62 -21.24
C VAL A 391 -7.63 8.44 -22.45
N LYS A 392 -6.75 9.44 -22.27
CA LYS A 392 -6.21 10.23 -23.39
C LYS A 392 -5.46 9.34 -24.39
N ASP A 393 -4.63 8.42 -23.89
CA ASP A 393 -3.89 7.50 -24.74
C ASP A 393 -4.82 6.57 -25.53
N VAL A 394 -5.83 5.99 -24.87
CA VAL A 394 -6.81 5.10 -25.54
C VAL A 394 -7.62 5.85 -26.59
N VAL A 395 -8.05 7.08 -26.27
CA VAL A 395 -8.80 7.93 -27.22
C VAL A 395 -7.95 8.23 -28.46
N ALA A 396 -6.67 8.54 -28.30
CA ALA A 396 -5.78 8.90 -29.40
C ALA A 396 -5.27 7.67 -30.20
N ASN A 397 -5.41 6.46 -29.67
CA ASN A 397 -4.90 5.26 -30.31
C ASN A 397 -5.71 4.90 -31.59
N PRO A 398 -5.10 4.88 -32.78
CA PRO A 398 -5.82 4.62 -34.06
C PRO A 398 -6.36 3.18 -34.13
N HIS A 399 -5.84 2.24 -33.37
CA HIS A 399 -6.33 0.86 -33.32
C HIS A 399 -7.46 0.64 -32.31
N GLU A 400 -7.69 1.61 -31.41
CA GLU A 400 -8.69 1.54 -30.33
C GLU A 400 -9.86 2.49 -30.57
N MET A 401 -9.68 3.81 -30.33
CA MET A 401 -10.75 4.80 -30.49
C MET A 401 -10.55 5.73 -31.67
N ASP A 402 -9.32 5.93 -32.18
CA ASP A 402 -8.96 6.80 -33.30
C ASP A 402 -9.59 8.20 -33.23
N GLY A 403 -9.69 8.75 -32.01
CA GLY A 403 -10.34 10.03 -31.73
C GLY A 403 -9.36 11.09 -31.28
N SER A 404 -9.87 12.18 -30.73
CA SER A 404 -9.10 13.22 -30.08
C SER A 404 -9.90 13.87 -28.97
N MET A 405 -9.23 14.30 -27.91
CA MET A 405 -9.88 15.03 -26.80
C MET A 405 -10.53 16.32 -27.25
N GLU A 406 -9.93 17.04 -28.22
CA GLU A 406 -10.52 18.23 -28.84
C GLU A 406 -11.83 17.90 -29.57
N GLY A 407 -11.84 16.82 -30.34
CA GLY A 407 -13.05 16.34 -31.04
C GLY A 407 -14.16 15.97 -30.07
N ILE A 408 -13.82 15.27 -28.98
CA ILE A 408 -14.78 14.90 -27.93
C ILE A 408 -15.38 16.17 -27.30
N ILE A 409 -14.54 17.11 -26.88
CA ILE A 409 -15.00 18.36 -26.24
C ILE A 409 -15.92 19.12 -27.17
N LYS A 410 -15.56 19.25 -28.45
CA LYS A 410 -16.39 19.92 -29.47
C LYS A 410 -17.73 19.22 -29.63
N TYR A 411 -17.74 17.90 -29.72
CA TYR A 411 -18.94 17.09 -29.84
C TYR A 411 -19.87 17.26 -28.64
N VAL A 412 -19.36 17.02 -27.42
CA VAL A 412 -20.13 17.12 -26.18
C VAL A 412 -20.65 18.53 -25.93
N SER A 413 -19.88 19.57 -26.27
CA SER A 413 -20.30 20.95 -26.12
C SER A 413 -21.41 21.37 -27.14
N ALA A 414 -21.55 20.67 -28.26
CA ALA A 414 -22.56 20.94 -29.26
C ALA A 414 -23.85 20.12 -29.06
N ASP A 415 -23.79 19.02 -28.37
CA ASP A 415 -24.92 18.12 -28.12
C ASP A 415 -25.67 18.52 -26.84
N THR A 416 -26.90 19.05 -27.03
CA THR A 416 -27.77 19.50 -25.94
C THR A 416 -28.13 18.40 -24.94
N SER A 417 -27.96 17.15 -25.30
CA SER A 417 -28.22 16.03 -24.39
C SER A 417 -27.18 15.91 -23.24
N TYR A 418 -26.08 16.65 -23.33
CA TYR A 418 -25.02 16.75 -22.29
C TYR A 418 -25.15 17.99 -21.40
N HIS A 419 -26.17 18.84 -21.63
CA HIS A 419 -26.41 20.08 -20.87
C HIS A 419 -27.55 19.96 -19.84
#